data_123b37a0fae0c2b8309debbdd8844806
#
_entry.id   123b37a0fae0c2b8309debbdd8844806
#
_cell.length_a   1.000
_cell.length_b   1.000
_cell.length_c   1.000
_cell.angle_alpha   90.00
_cell.angle_beta   90.00
_cell.angle_gamma   90.00
#
_symmetry.space_group_name_H-M   'P 1'
#
loop_
_entity.id
_entity.type
_entity.pdbx_description
1 polymer ?
#
loop_
_entity_poly.entity_id
_entity_poly.type
_entity_poly.pdbx_seq_one_letter_code
_entity_poly.pdbx_strand_id
1 'polypeptide(L)'
;MKHSPAETCELLKADTFGHIERVQAGEAIFIRRDTRSAHWLLRGLARWAARHEARGLDRLRGIDGVPQLLRWDGHVLERSYIAGAPMQSAQPRDPRWYRQAHRLIRALRERGLAHNDLAKEPNWLVRDDGTPAVLDFQICWISRGRGGWFRMLAREDLRHLLKHKRTYCPEALTPVERRLLKRRSWLARAWKATGKRVYKHIARRWFGYWDDDGGALSSRRRPQDERGPT
;
A
#
# COMPACT_ATOMS: atom_id res chain seq x y z
N MET A 1 -10.51 14.55 -37.85
CA MET A 1 -9.41 13.79 -37.25
C MET A 1 -8.99 14.50 -35.97
N LYS A 2 -9.34 13.94 -34.81
CA LYS A 2 -8.87 14.52 -33.52
C LYS A 2 -7.43 14.07 -33.33
N HIS A 3 -6.48 14.98 -33.39
CA HIS A 3 -5.11 14.71 -32.97
C HIS A 3 -5.15 14.28 -31.52
N SER A 4 -4.82 13.01 -31.25
CA SER A 4 -4.54 12.55 -29.90
C SER A 4 -3.33 13.37 -29.40
N PRO A 5 -3.38 14.02 -28.24
CA PRO A 5 -2.22 14.75 -27.73
C PRO A 5 -1.06 13.75 -27.60
N ALA A 6 0.15 14.20 -27.93
CA ALA A 6 1.35 13.39 -27.79
C ALA A 6 1.46 12.90 -26.33
N GLU A 7 1.42 11.58 -26.13
CA GLU A 7 1.62 10.98 -24.80
C GLU A 7 3.12 10.88 -24.54
N THR A 8 3.55 11.39 -23.39
CA THR A 8 4.90 11.14 -22.86
C THR A 8 4.79 10.10 -21.74
N CYS A 9 5.53 9.01 -21.86
CA CYS A 9 5.51 7.91 -20.90
C CYS A 9 6.84 7.84 -20.14
N GLU A 10 6.78 7.85 -18.84
CA GLU A 10 7.89 7.61 -17.92
C GLU A 10 7.69 6.24 -17.26
N LEU A 11 8.62 5.31 -17.47
CA LEU A 11 8.56 3.99 -16.84
C LEU A 11 8.89 4.11 -15.36
N LEU A 12 7.93 3.88 -14.48
CA LEU A 12 8.12 3.90 -13.03
C LEU A 12 8.62 2.55 -12.51
N LYS A 13 8.11 1.46 -13.09
CA LYS A 13 8.46 0.11 -12.65
C LYS A 13 8.27 -0.89 -13.79
N ALA A 14 9.26 -1.78 -13.95
CA ALA A 14 9.14 -2.97 -14.77
C ALA A 14 9.44 -4.18 -13.90
N ASP A 15 8.47 -5.07 -13.73
CA ASP A 15 8.64 -6.30 -12.96
C ASP A 15 7.95 -7.49 -13.66
N THR A 16 7.99 -8.65 -13.03
CA THR A 16 7.36 -9.87 -13.53
C THR A 16 5.84 -9.77 -13.68
N PHE A 17 5.21 -8.76 -13.07
CA PHE A 17 3.77 -8.48 -13.15
C PHE A 17 3.40 -7.44 -14.22
N GLY A 18 4.38 -6.94 -14.98
CA GLY A 18 4.19 -6.00 -16.08
C GLY A 18 4.82 -4.63 -15.84
N HIS A 19 4.46 -3.70 -16.71
CA HIS A 19 4.98 -2.33 -16.68
C HIS A 19 3.99 -1.40 -16.00
N ILE A 20 4.54 -0.49 -15.20
CA ILE A 20 3.81 0.63 -14.59
C ILE A 20 4.46 1.90 -15.10
N GLU A 21 3.68 2.73 -15.76
CA GLU A 21 4.12 3.97 -16.39
C GLU A 21 3.34 5.16 -15.82
N ARG A 22 4.02 6.27 -15.69
CA ARG A 22 3.40 7.58 -15.54
C ARG A 22 3.23 8.16 -16.95
N VAL A 23 2.00 8.42 -17.32
CA VAL A 23 1.64 8.94 -18.64
C VAL A 23 1.20 10.38 -18.48
N GLN A 24 1.78 11.25 -19.30
CA GLN A 24 1.34 12.63 -19.46
C GLN A 24 0.73 12.80 -20.84
N ALA A 25 -0.55 13.15 -20.89
CA ALA A 25 -1.30 13.43 -22.11
C ALA A 25 -1.87 14.86 -22.04
N GLY A 26 -1.14 15.80 -22.61
CA GLY A 26 -1.40 17.23 -22.42
C GLY A 26 -1.25 17.62 -20.92
N GLU A 27 -2.32 18.14 -20.31
CA GLU A 27 -2.33 18.51 -18.88
C GLU A 27 -2.68 17.33 -17.97
N ALA A 28 -3.21 16.24 -18.51
CA ALA A 28 -3.61 15.07 -17.72
C ALA A 28 -2.41 14.18 -17.39
N ILE A 29 -2.26 13.85 -16.10
CA ILE A 29 -1.25 12.88 -15.62
C ILE A 29 -1.99 11.71 -15.00
N PHE A 30 -1.62 10.49 -15.42
CA PHE A 30 -2.20 9.26 -14.88
C PHE A 30 -1.20 8.11 -14.84
N ILE A 31 -1.52 7.07 -14.11
CA ILE A 31 -0.73 5.85 -14.02
C ILE A 31 -1.38 4.78 -14.91
N ARG A 32 -0.58 4.20 -15.79
CA ARG A 32 -0.95 3.08 -16.65
C ARG A 32 -0.20 1.83 -16.18
N ARG A 33 -0.93 0.75 -15.95
CA ARG A 33 -0.39 -0.59 -15.71
C ARG A 33 -0.77 -1.50 -16.87
N ASP A 34 0.22 -2.00 -17.61
CA ASP A 34 0.01 -2.95 -18.69
C ASP A 34 0.42 -4.36 -18.24
N THR A 35 -0.57 -5.25 -18.12
CA THR A 35 -0.34 -6.66 -17.73
C THR A 35 0.05 -7.55 -18.90
N ARG A 36 0.03 -7.05 -20.15
CA ARG A 36 0.45 -7.81 -21.34
C ARG A 36 1.95 -8.03 -21.36
N SER A 37 2.72 -7.08 -20.79
CA SER A 37 4.17 -7.16 -20.64
C SER A 37 4.60 -8.09 -19.48
N ALA A 38 3.66 -8.63 -18.70
CA ALA A 38 3.97 -9.57 -17.63
C ALA A 38 4.52 -10.89 -18.17
N HIS A 39 5.41 -11.51 -17.39
CA HIS A 39 5.94 -12.84 -17.72
C HIS A 39 4.79 -13.82 -17.98
N TRP A 40 4.88 -14.64 -19.02
CA TRP A 40 3.77 -15.47 -19.51
C TRP A 40 3.14 -16.37 -18.43
N LEU A 41 3.95 -16.97 -17.52
CA LEU A 41 3.49 -17.77 -16.39
C LEU A 41 2.70 -16.96 -15.35
N LEU A 42 2.98 -15.68 -15.20
CA LEU A 42 2.37 -14.81 -14.19
C LEU A 42 1.28 -13.88 -14.77
N ARG A 43 1.11 -13.88 -16.09
CA ARG A 43 0.16 -12.99 -16.79
C ARG A 43 -1.27 -13.14 -16.25
N GLY A 44 -1.71 -14.37 -15.99
CA GLY A 44 -3.03 -14.62 -15.38
C GLY A 44 -3.18 -13.97 -14.00
N LEU A 45 -2.14 -14.09 -13.17
CA LEU A 45 -2.12 -13.48 -11.82
C LEU A 45 -2.03 -11.94 -11.90
N ALA A 46 -1.20 -11.41 -12.80
CA ALA A 46 -1.09 -9.97 -13.04
C ALA A 46 -2.44 -9.35 -13.47
N ARG A 47 -3.15 -10.00 -14.41
CA ARG A 47 -4.49 -9.59 -14.82
C ARG A 47 -5.50 -9.68 -13.70
N TRP A 48 -5.45 -10.75 -12.90
CA TRP A 48 -6.33 -10.90 -11.75
C TRP A 48 -6.10 -9.77 -10.74
N ALA A 49 -4.85 -9.45 -10.41
CA ALA A 49 -4.49 -8.38 -9.49
C ALA A 49 -4.94 -7.00 -10.02
N ALA A 50 -4.69 -6.70 -11.30
CA ALA A 50 -5.12 -5.45 -11.92
C ALA A 50 -6.65 -5.34 -11.98
N ARG A 51 -7.36 -6.43 -12.33
CA ARG A 51 -8.83 -6.47 -12.29
C ARG A 51 -9.38 -6.26 -10.87
N HIS A 52 -8.70 -6.82 -9.89
CA HIS A 52 -9.10 -6.68 -8.48
C HIS A 52 -8.90 -5.24 -8.00
N GLU A 53 -7.76 -4.62 -8.34
CA GLU A 53 -7.49 -3.20 -8.11
C GLU A 53 -8.56 -2.32 -8.79
N ALA A 54 -8.86 -2.56 -10.07
CA ALA A 54 -9.89 -1.83 -10.80
C ALA A 54 -11.26 -1.87 -10.09
N ARG A 55 -11.67 -3.04 -9.60
CA ARG A 55 -12.92 -3.20 -8.84
C ARG A 55 -12.90 -2.45 -7.51
N GLY A 56 -11.75 -2.45 -6.82
CA GLY A 56 -11.55 -1.70 -5.59
C GLY A 56 -11.69 -0.20 -5.84
N LEU A 57 -10.99 0.32 -6.85
CA LEU A 57 -11.01 1.73 -7.21
C LEU A 57 -12.39 2.19 -7.68
N ASP A 58 -13.09 1.38 -8.49
CA ASP A 58 -14.46 1.69 -8.93
C ASP A 58 -15.42 1.84 -7.73
N ARG A 59 -15.27 0.99 -6.71
CA ARG A 59 -16.07 1.08 -5.48
C ARG A 59 -15.76 2.32 -4.65
N LEU A 60 -14.54 2.85 -4.77
CA LEU A 60 -14.05 4.00 -4.03
C LEU A 60 -14.18 5.31 -4.80
N ARG A 61 -14.88 5.30 -5.92
CA ARG A 61 -15.08 6.48 -6.77
C ARG A 61 -15.57 7.68 -5.95
N GLY A 62 -14.91 8.83 -6.16
CA GLY A 62 -15.23 10.08 -5.49
C GLY A 62 -14.67 10.23 -4.06
N ILE A 63 -13.91 9.25 -3.55
CA ILE A 63 -13.20 9.42 -2.27
C ILE A 63 -11.89 10.16 -2.55
N ASP A 64 -11.70 11.30 -1.90
CA ASP A 64 -10.43 12.04 -1.94
C ASP A 64 -9.32 11.26 -1.24
N GLY A 65 -8.07 11.39 -1.73
CA GLY A 65 -6.93 10.63 -1.24
C GLY A 65 -6.87 9.17 -1.73
N VAL A 66 -7.67 8.80 -2.72
CA VAL A 66 -7.67 7.50 -3.40
C VAL A 66 -7.54 7.71 -4.91
N PRO A 67 -6.68 6.96 -5.63
CA PRO A 67 -6.65 7.04 -7.08
C PRO A 67 -8.01 6.73 -7.69
N GLN A 68 -8.43 7.52 -8.67
CA GLN A 68 -9.69 7.28 -9.38
C GLN A 68 -9.45 6.33 -10.56
N LEU A 69 -10.31 5.34 -10.72
CA LEU A 69 -10.28 4.47 -11.90
C LEU A 69 -10.68 5.31 -13.14
N LEU A 70 -9.79 5.37 -14.11
CA LEU A 70 -10.02 6.04 -15.39
C LEU A 70 -10.46 5.02 -16.44
N ARG A 71 -9.74 3.89 -16.54
CA ARG A 71 -10.01 2.85 -17.54
C ARG A 71 -9.58 1.48 -17.04
N TRP A 72 -10.32 0.46 -17.44
CA TRP A 72 -9.94 -0.96 -17.36
C TRP A 72 -10.48 -1.70 -18.59
N ASP A 73 -9.61 -2.24 -19.43
CA ASP A 73 -10.00 -2.97 -20.66
C ASP A 73 -9.77 -4.49 -20.57
N GLY A 74 -9.42 -4.99 -19.41
CA GLY A 74 -9.09 -6.41 -19.20
C GLY A 74 -7.60 -6.72 -19.19
N HIS A 75 -6.75 -5.80 -19.66
CA HIS A 75 -5.29 -5.91 -19.71
C HIS A 75 -4.58 -4.68 -19.17
N VAL A 76 -5.09 -3.50 -19.51
CA VAL A 76 -4.53 -2.20 -19.13
C VAL A 76 -5.44 -1.54 -18.10
N LEU A 77 -4.85 -1.18 -16.97
CA LEU A 77 -5.47 -0.39 -15.91
C LEU A 77 -4.90 1.03 -15.95
N GLU A 78 -5.78 2.02 -16.10
CA GLU A 78 -5.44 3.44 -15.96
C GLU A 78 -6.15 4.03 -14.76
N ARG A 79 -5.40 4.74 -13.93
CA ARG A 79 -5.89 5.41 -12.72
C ARG A 79 -5.26 6.78 -12.57
N SER A 80 -5.93 7.70 -11.88
CA SER A 80 -5.40 9.03 -11.65
C SER A 80 -4.05 8.95 -10.90
N TYR A 81 -3.16 9.85 -11.25
CA TYR A 81 -1.93 10.10 -10.51
C TYR A 81 -2.26 10.93 -9.25
N ILE A 82 -1.62 10.61 -8.14
CA ILE A 82 -1.67 11.43 -6.92
C ILE A 82 -0.24 11.88 -6.64
N ALA A 83 -0.03 13.20 -6.66
CA ALA A 83 1.24 13.79 -6.28
C ALA A 83 1.46 13.71 -4.77
N GLY A 84 2.71 13.52 -4.34
CA GLY A 84 3.09 13.47 -2.95
C GLY A 84 4.30 12.59 -2.71
N ALA A 85 4.84 12.67 -1.50
CA ALA A 85 5.97 11.88 -1.06
C ALA A 85 5.52 10.62 -0.29
N PRO A 86 6.15 9.45 -0.50
CA PRO A 86 5.89 8.27 0.31
C PRO A 86 6.14 8.53 1.80
N MET A 87 5.34 7.88 2.66
CA MET A 87 5.40 8.09 4.12
C MET A 87 6.80 7.94 4.71
N GLN A 88 7.57 6.95 4.26
CA GLN A 88 8.93 6.72 4.76
C GLN A 88 9.87 7.89 4.48
N SER A 89 9.64 8.65 3.39
CA SER A 89 10.43 9.83 3.04
C SER A 89 9.88 11.09 3.72
N ALA A 90 8.55 11.25 3.75
CA ALA A 90 7.89 12.43 4.32
C ALA A 90 7.85 12.44 5.85
N GLN A 91 7.86 11.25 6.49
CA GLN A 91 7.85 11.05 7.94
C GLN A 91 6.85 11.98 8.67
N PRO A 92 5.54 11.87 8.42
CA PRO A 92 4.55 12.83 8.94
C PRO A 92 4.53 12.83 10.47
N ARG A 93 4.85 13.99 11.06
CA ARG A 93 4.85 14.21 12.53
C ARG A 93 3.63 14.97 13.01
N ASP A 94 2.83 15.57 12.12
CA ASP A 94 1.63 16.30 12.49
C ASP A 94 0.50 15.31 12.89
N PRO A 95 -0.05 15.40 14.10
CA PRO A 95 -1.22 14.62 14.50
C PRO A 95 -2.46 14.82 13.63
N ARG A 96 -2.57 15.96 12.93
CA ARG A 96 -3.67 16.24 11.99
C ARG A 96 -3.66 15.27 10.84
N TRP A 97 -2.47 14.94 10.31
CA TRP A 97 -2.31 13.98 9.23
C TRP A 97 -2.91 12.63 9.61
N TYR A 98 -2.61 12.11 10.81
CA TYR A 98 -3.15 10.82 11.30
C TYR A 98 -4.67 10.85 11.52
N ARG A 99 -5.23 12.01 11.91
CA ARG A 99 -6.70 12.16 12.00
C ARG A 99 -7.34 12.10 10.63
N GLN A 100 -6.74 12.72 9.62
CA GLN A 100 -7.21 12.68 8.23
C GLN A 100 -7.05 11.27 7.65
N ALA A 101 -5.90 10.61 7.84
CA ALA A 101 -5.66 9.24 7.44
C ALA A 101 -6.69 8.26 8.06
N HIS A 102 -7.03 8.47 9.33
CA HIS A 102 -8.10 7.69 9.99
C HIS A 102 -9.48 7.93 9.34
N ARG A 103 -9.80 9.17 8.97
CA ARG A 103 -11.04 9.48 8.23
C ARG A 103 -11.06 8.79 6.88
N LEU A 104 -9.91 8.77 6.18
CA LEU A 104 -9.77 8.07 4.89
C LEU A 104 -10.02 6.56 5.05
N ILE A 105 -9.36 5.88 6.00
CA ILE A 105 -9.63 4.46 6.30
C ILE A 105 -11.11 4.23 6.61
N ARG A 106 -11.73 5.14 7.36
CA ARG A 106 -13.15 5.05 7.69
C ARG A 106 -14.02 5.14 6.43
N ALA A 107 -13.71 6.05 5.51
CA ALA A 107 -14.42 6.19 4.23
C ALA A 107 -14.28 4.92 3.37
N LEU A 108 -13.09 4.29 3.31
CA LEU A 108 -12.91 2.99 2.65
C LEU A 108 -13.84 1.93 3.26
N ARG A 109 -13.86 1.86 4.59
CA ARG A 109 -14.71 0.90 5.32
C ARG A 109 -16.20 1.14 5.09
N GLU A 110 -16.64 2.39 5.00
CA GLU A 110 -18.04 2.75 4.71
C GLU A 110 -18.44 2.31 3.31
N ARG A 111 -17.50 2.25 2.36
CA ARG A 111 -17.68 1.66 1.03
C ARG A 111 -17.55 0.12 1.01
N GLY A 112 -17.40 -0.52 2.18
CA GLY A 112 -17.24 -1.97 2.29
C GLY A 112 -15.90 -2.49 1.79
N LEU A 113 -14.84 -1.68 1.88
CA LEU A 113 -13.49 -2.05 1.48
C LEU A 113 -12.51 -1.96 2.66
N ALA A 114 -11.68 -2.99 2.82
CA ALA A 114 -10.48 -2.96 3.66
C ALA A 114 -9.27 -3.05 2.74
N HIS A 115 -8.27 -2.20 2.98
CA HIS A 115 -7.11 -2.10 2.10
C HIS A 115 -6.19 -3.31 2.20
N ASN A 116 -6.01 -3.81 3.43
CA ASN A 116 -5.26 -5.04 3.74
C ASN A 116 -3.74 -5.00 3.48
N ASP A 117 -3.17 -3.87 3.05
CA ASP A 117 -1.72 -3.68 2.82
C ASP A 117 -1.18 -2.34 3.37
N LEU A 118 -1.87 -1.74 4.32
CA LEU A 118 -1.46 -0.46 4.94
C LEU A 118 -0.30 -0.60 5.93
N ALA A 119 0.25 -1.81 6.08
CA ALA A 119 1.50 -2.03 6.81
C ALA A 119 2.71 -1.47 6.07
N LYS A 120 2.64 -1.40 4.75
CA LYS A 120 3.69 -0.86 3.89
C LYS A 120 3.61 0.66 3.86
N GLU A 121 4.70 1.31 4.25
CA GLU A 121 4.80 2.78 4.21
C GLU A 121 4.69 3.38 2.80
N PRO A 122 5.23 2.73 1.72
CA PRO A 122 5.05 3.22 0.36
C PRO A 122 3.59 3.28 -0.13
N ASN A 123 2.67 2.57 0.53
CA ASN A 123 1.25 2.62 0.19
C ASN A 123 0.55 3.87 0.77
N TRP A 124 1.25 4.64 1.61
CA TRP A 124 0.82 5.92 2.11
C TRP A 124 1.58 7.06 1.44
N LEU A 125 0.87 8.09 1.03
CA LEU A 125 1.46 9.35 0.56
C LEU A 125 1.11 10.48 1.52
N VAL A 126 2.05 11.41 1.65
CA VAL A 126 1.82 12.76 2.12
C VAL A 126 1.78 13.64 0.88
N ARG A 127 0.59 14.16 0.55
CA ARG A 127 0.40 15.03 -0.62
C ARG A 127 1.03 16.39 -0.39
N ASP A 128 1.19 17.17 -1.44
CA ASP A 128 1.81 18.51 -1.38
C ASP A 128 1.00 19.49 -0.51
N ASP A 129 -0.32 19.26 -0.39
CA ASP A 129 -1.21 19.99 0.53
C ASP A 129 -1.15 19.50 1.98
N GLY A 130 -0.26 18.54 2.28
CA GLY A 130 -0.10 17.96 3.59
C GLY A 130 -1.18 16.94 3.97
N THR A 131 -2.08 16.56 3.07
CA THR A 131 -3.12 15.56 3.35
C THR A 131 -2.67 14.14 3.00
N PRO A 132 -3.27 13.09 3.62
CA PRO A 132 -2.92 11.71 3.31
C PRO A 132 -3.59 11.21 2.03
N ALA A 133 -2.89 10.30 1.33
CA ALA A 133 -3.47 9.45 0.31
C ALA A 133 -3.02 8.01 0.47
N VAL A 134 -3.77 7.06 -0.11
CA VAL A 134 -3.44 5.63 -0.12
C VAL A 134 -3.41 5.10 -1.53
N LEU A 135 -2.44 4.21 -1.79
CA LEU A 135 -2.16 3.60 -3.09
C LEU A 135 -2.19 2.07 -2.97
N ASP A 136 -2.23 1.39 -4.11
CA ASP A 136 -2.06 -0.07 -4.26
C ASP A 136 -3.17 -0.92 -3.64
N PHE A 137 -4.30 -1.00 -4.35
CA PHE A 137 -5.49 -1.75 -3.95
C PHE A 137 -5.53 -3.20 -4.46
N GLN A 138 -4.41 -3.78 -4.90
CA GLN A 138 -4.35 -5.10 -5.52
C GLN A 138 -4.83 -6.24 -4.63
N ILE A 139 -4.62 -6.14 -3.32
CA ILE A 139 -4.99 -7.15 -2.33
C ILE A 139 -6.07 -6.68 -1.35
N CYS A 140 -6.79 -5.60 -1.72
CA CYS A 140 -7.89 -5.10 -0.89
C CYS A 140 -8.99 -6.16 -0.73
N TRP A 141 -9.73 -6.09 0.35
CA TRP A 141 -10.89 -6.94 0.58
C TRP A 141 -12.18 -6.16 0.31
N ILE A 142 -12.91 -6.59 -0.72
CA ILE A 142 -14.19 -6.00 -1.10
C ILE A 142 -15.31 -6.86 -0.51
N SER A 143 -16.09 -6.30 0.41
CA SER A 143 -17.17 -6.99 1.09
C SER A 143 -18.55 -6.57 0.56
N ARG A 144 -19.43 -7.53 0.34
CA ARG A 144 -20.86 -7.27 0.06
C ARG A 144 -21.66 -7.04 1.34
N GLY A 145 -21.22 -7.62 2.46
CA GLY A 145 -21.80 -7.48 3.79
C GLY A 145 -20.70 -7.22 4.82
N ARG A 146 -20.98 -6.46 5.88
CA ARG A 146 -20.02 -6.11 6.93
C ARG A 146 -19.80 -7.26 7.93
N GLY A 147 -19.51 -8.47 7.42
CA GLY A 147 -19.29 -9.68 8.22
C GLY A 147 -18.07 -9.61 9.15
N GLY A 148 -17.87 -10.64 9.96
CA GLY A 148 -16.81 -10.70 10.97
C GLY A 148 -15.41 -10.54 10.38
N TRP A 149 -15.11 -11.18 9.26
CA TRP A 149 -13.84 -11.12 8.55
C TRP A 149 -13.54 -9.70 8.04
N PHE A 150 -14.51 -9.05 7.41
CA PHE A 150 -14.35 -7.67 6.96
C PHE A 150 -14.04 -6.72 8.12
N ARG A 151 -14.81 -6.83 9.23
CA ARG A 151 -14.56 -6.00 10.42
C ARG A 151 -13.16 -6.20 10.99
N MET A 152 -12.66 -7.42 10.90
CA MET A 152 -11.33 -7.77 11.36
C MET A 152 -10.24 -7.14 10.48
N LEU A 153 -10.32 -7.27 9.15
CA LEU A 153 -9.38 -6.66 8.21
C LEU A 153 -9.38 -5.13 8.33
N ALA A 154 -10.56 -4.52 8.41
CA ALA A 154 -10.70 -3.08 8.61
C ALA A 154 -10.11 -2.59 9.96
N ARG A 155 -10.07 -3.44 10.99
CA ARG A 155 -9.38 -3.12 12.26
C ARG A 155 -7.85 -3.23 12.11
N GLU A 156 -7.36 -4.17 11.30
CA GLU A 156 -5.92 -4.27 11.02
C GLU A 156 -5.43 -3.06 10.21
N ASP A 157 -6.19 -2.55 9.25
CA ASP A 157 -5.86 -1.30 8.55
C ASP A 157 -5.66 -0.14 9.53
N LEU A 158 -6.60 0.06 10.45
CA LEU A 158 -6.46 1.07 11.50
C LEU A 158 -5.24 0.80 12.39
N ARG A 159 -4.99 -0.46 12.74
CA ARG A 159 -3.86 -0.82 13.56
C ARG A 159 -2.52 -0.54 12.88
N HIS A 160 -2.43 -0.74 11.56
CA HIS A 160 -1.25 -0.39 10.78
C HIS A 160 -1.02 1.12 10.79
N LEU A 161 -2.05 1.94 10.58
CA LEU A 161 -1.95 3.39 10.72
C LEU A 161 -1.44 3.80 12.11
N LEU A 162 -1.96 3.19 13.18
CA LEU A 162 -1.51 3.49 14.55
C LEU A 162 -0.06 3.04 14.82
N LYS A 163 0.45 2.00 14.14
CA LYS A 163 1.87 1.63 14.20
C LYS A 163 2.73 2.71 13.56
N HIS A 164 2.35 3.23 12.40
CA HIS A 164 3.04 4.35 11.76
C HIS A 164 3.00 5.60 12.65
N LYS A 165 1.84 5.92 13.23
CA LYS A 165 1.72 7.01 14.20
C LYS A 165 2.68 6.84 15.38
N ARG A 166 2.81 5.62 15.90
CA ARG A 166 3.75 5.33 16.99
C ARG A 166 5.21 5.55 16.56
N THR A 167 5.54 5.30 15.30
CA THR A 167 6.89 5.48 14.77
C THR A 167 7.22 6.96 14.56
N TYR A 168 6.32 7.73 13.96
CA TYR A 168 6.61 9.09 13.50
C TYR A 168 6.05 10.21 14.39
N CYS A 169 5.04 9.91 15.23
CA CYS A 169 4.36 10.90 16.09
C CYS A 169 3.92 10.25 17.43
N PRO A 170 4.86 9.63 18.19
CA PRO A 170 4.55 8.83 19.38
C PRO A 170 3.89 9.63 20.50
N GLU A 171 4.24 10.93 20.64
CA GLU A 171 3.70 11.87 21.62
C GLU A 171 2.20 12.09 21.47
N ALA A 172 1.70 12.03 20.22
CA ALA A 172 0.28 12.24 19.93
C ALA A 172 -0.59 10.98 20.11
N LEU A 173 -0.03 9.86 20.55
CA LEU A 173 -0.80 8.64 20.82
C LEU A 173 -1.69 8.81 22.05
N THR A 174 -2.99 8.68 21.85
CA THR A 174 -3.97 8.67 22.92
C THR A 174 -3.90 7.37 23.76
N PRO A 175 -4.40 7.37 25.02
CA PRO A 175 -4.47 6.15 25.84
C PRO A 175 -5.27 5.01 25.18
N VAL A 176 -6.31 5.35 24.39
CA VAL A 176 -7.12 4.37 23.67
C VAL A 176 -6.30 3.74 22.53
N GLU A 177 -5.60 4.55 21.75
CA GLU A 177 -4.73 4.08 20.66
C GLU A 177 -3.61 3.18 21.20
N ARG A 178 -2.99 3.54 22.32
CA ARG A 178 -1.98 2.71 23.00
C ARG A 178 -2.55 1.36 23.44
N ARG A 179 -3.80 1.33 23.95
CA ARG A 179 -4.50 0.07 24.28
C ARG A 179 -4.78 -0.78 23.05
N LEU A 180 -5.21 -0.17 21.93
CA LEU A 180 -5.42 -0.88 20.66
C LEU A 180 -4.13 -1.51 20.13
N LEU A 181 -3.00 -0.81 20.22
CA LEU A 181 -1.69 -1.33 19.82
C LEU A 181 -1.21 -2.49 20.70
N LYS A 182 -1.51 -2.48 22.01
CA LYS A 182 -1.17 -3.58 22.94
C LYS A 182 -1.97 -4.87 22.65
N ARG A 183 -3.18 -4.77 22.12
CA ARG A 183 -3.98 -5.95 21.74
C ARG A 183 -3.28 -6.67 20.61
N ARG A 184 -2.78 -7.88 20.88
CA ARG A 184 -2.11 -8.72 19.87
C ARG A 184 -3.09 -9.05 18.75
N SER A 185 -2.70 -8.75 17.49
CA SER A 185 -3.40 -9.25 16.31
C SER A 185 -3.34 -10.78 16.33
N TRP A 186 -4.50 -11.44 16.45
CA TRP A 186 -4.56 -12.89 16.35
C TRP A 186 -4.30 -13.36 14.90
N LEU A 187 -4.58 -12.49 13.90
CA LEU A 187 -4.19 -12.71 12.50
C LEU A 187 -2.68 -12.85 12.36
N ALA A 188 -1.89 -11.96 12.99
CA ALA A 188 -0.45 -12.09 12.99
C ALA A 188 0.00 -13.39 13.69
N ARG A 189 -0.75 -13.89 14.68
CA ARG A 189 -0.51 -15.19 15.33
C ARG A 189 -0.89 -16.35 14.43
N ALA A 190 -2.07 -16.32 13.81
CA ALA A 190 -2.53 -17.33 12.86
C ALA A 190 -1.63 -17.40 11.62
N TRP A 191 -1.22 -16.23 11.08
CA TRP A 191 -0.28 -16.14 9.97
C TRP A 191 1.11 -16.68 10.34
N LYS A 192 1.63 -16.37 11.53
CA LYS A 192 2.90 -16.94 12.00
C LYS A 192 2.81 -18.45 12.20
N ALA A 193 1.66 -18.96 12.64
CA ALA A 193 1.48 -20.38 12.90
C ALA A 193 1.30 -21.21 11.61
N THR A 194 0.58 -20.67 10.62
CA THR A 194 0.19 -21.40 9.39
C THR A 194 0.75 -20.78 8.12
N GLY A 195 0.60 -19.48 7.93
CA GLY A 195 0.90 -18.79 6.66
C GLY A 195 2.39 -18.76 6.34
N LYS A 196 3.27 -18.56 7.33
CA LYS A 196 4.72 -18.51 7.09
C LYS A 196 5.29 -19.88 6.70
N ARG A 197 4.71 -20.99 7.22
CA ARG A 197 5.11 -22.34 6.83
C ARG A 197 4.64 -22.68 5.42
N VAL A 198 3.38 -22.40 5.11
CA VAL A 198 2.78 -22.64 3.78
C VAL A 198 3.45 -21.76 2.72
N TYR A 199 3.62 -20.46 2.98
CA TYR A 199 4.29 -19.54 2.06
C TYR A 199 5.74 -19.95 1.79
N LYS A 200 6.54 -20.28 2.82
CA LYS A 200 7.91 -20.76 2.63
C LYS A 200 7.97 -22.07 1.86
N HIS A 201 6.99 -22.96 2.07
CA HIS A 201 6.95 -24.24 1.36
C HIS A 201 6.60 -24.03 -0.13
N ILE A 202 5.62 -23.19 -0.42
CA ILE A 202 5.21 -22.85 -1.79
C ILE A 202 6.31 -22.03 -2.49
N ALA A 203 6.87 -21.01 -1.85
CA ALA A 203 7.91 -20.17 -2.43
C ALA A 203 9.19 -20.96 -2.73
N ARG A 204 9.61 -21.89 -1.84
CA ARG A 204 10.75 -22.79 -2.10
C ARG A 204 10.48 -23.79 -3.21
N ARG A 205 9.26 -24.31 -3.32
CA ARG A 205 8.93 -25.35 -4.29
C ARG A 205 8.62 -24.83 -5.68
N TRP A 206 8.13 -23.56 -5.80
CA TRP A 206 7.64 -23.00 -7.07
C TRP A 206 8.49 -21.88 -7.64
N PHE A 207 9.25 -21.17 -6.83
CA PHE A 207 9.92 -19.94 -7.30
C PHE A 207 11.44 -19.94 -7.11
N GLY A 208 12.06 -20.86 -6.38
CA GLY A 208 13.52 -20.90 -6.20
C GLY A 208 14.16 -19.53 -5.85
N TYR A 209 13.34 -18.55 -5.44
CA TYR A 209 13.73 -17.17 -5.30
C TYR A 209 14.15 -16.86 -3.87
N TRP A 210 15.37 -16.43 -3.72
CA TRP A 210 15.92 -15.86 -2.50
C TRP A 210 15.44 -14.43 -2.36
N ASP A 211 14.71 -14.16 -1.31
CA ASP A 211 14.36 -12.81 -0.88
C ASP A 211 15.48 -12.33 0.05
N ASP A 212 16.50 -11.68 -0.54
CA ASP A 212 17.67 -11.15 0.18
C ASP A 212 17.52 -9.67 0.57
N ASP A 213 16.34 -9.09 0.42
CA ASP A 213 16.10 -7.66 0.67
C ASP A 213 15.31 -7.39 1.97
N GLY A 214 15.66 -8.06 3.05
CA GLY A 214 14.98 -7.84 4.35
C GLY A 214 15.88 -7.76 5.58
N GLY A 215 17.21 -7.75 5.41
CA GLY A 215 18.14 -8.00 6.51
C GLY A 215 19.24 -7.00 6.80
N ALA A 216 19.27 -5.81 6.22
CA ALA A 216 20.43 -4.94 6.36
C ALA A 216 20.09 -3.49 6.73
N LEU A 217 19.40 -3.23 7.83
CA LEU A 217 19.41 -1.91 8.48
C LEU A 217 19.03 -2.01 9.97
N SER A 218 19.68 -2.92 10.71
CA SER A 218 19.66 -2.88 12.19
C SER A 218 20.99 -3.37 12.79
N SER A 219 22.12 -2.90 12.30
CA SER A 219 23.38 -3.01 13.04
C SER A 219 23.70 -1.67 13.70
N ARG A 220 23.16 -1.49 14.89
CA ARG A 220 23.85 -1.10 16.13
C ARG A 220 25.10 -0.25 15.92
N ARG A 221 24.98 1.06 16.08
CA ARG A 221 26.08 1.83 16.67
C ARG A 221 26.09 1.56 18.18
N ARG A 222 27.05 0.76 18.63
CA ARG A 222 27.54 0.81 20.01
C ARG A 222 28.38 2.07 20.16
N PRO A 223 28.27 2.83 21.25
CA PRO A 223 29.26 3.84 21.60
C PRO A 223 30.57 3.13 21.90
N GLN A 224 31.66 3.60 21.30
CA GLN A 224 32.99 3.22 21.68
C GLN A 224 33.32 3.94 23.00
N ASP A 225 33.60 3.17 24.04
CA ASP A 225 34.26 3.62 25.28
C ASP A 225 35.65 4.08 24.94
N GLU A 226 35.90 5.38 25.00
CA GLU A 226 37.23 5.94 25.06
C GLU A 226 37.77 5.70 26.47
N ARG A 227 38.68 4.73 26.61
CA ARG A 227 39.65 4.71 27.72
C ARG A 227 40.99 4.96 27.14
N GLY A 228 41.52 6.17 27.34
CA GLY A 228 42.88 6.53 27.09
C GLY A 228 43.84 5.89 28.13
N PRO A 229 45.13 5.72 27.76
CA PRO A 229 46.15 5.16 28.64
C PRO A 229 46.81 6.24 29.50
N THR A 230 47.03 5.91 30.74
CA THR A 230 48.12 6.47 31.55
C THR A 230 49.31 5.58 31.45
#